data_8c2eff85a7dcc00a8a5098ae28e6af6e
#
_entry.id   8c2eff85a7dcc00a8a5098ae28e6af6e
#
_cell.length_a   1.000
_cell.length_b   1.000
_cell.length_c   1.000
_cell.angle_alpha   90.00
_cell.angle_beta   90.00
_cell.angle_gamma   90.00
#
_symmetry.space_group_name_H-M   'P 1'
#
loop_
_entity.id
_entity.type
_entity.pdbx_description
1 polymer ?
#
loop_
_entity_poly.entity_id
_entity_poly.type
_entity_poly.pdbx_seq_one_letter_code
_entity_poly.pdbx_strand_id
1 'polypeptide(L)'
;MQCVRVSRAGGPEVLELLEFPKPKLKDGWSLIKIQGFGMNHSEIFTRKGLSPSVKFPRILGIECVGIIEETTAENLNAGQQMISIMGEIGRDFDGGYAEYTLIPNHQIYPVITKRLDLDSLIALPETYYTAFGAYKNLKIHCNDRILVRAATSGVGVAFAKLIKGEFPNIYLVGTTRNLSKKQELLGRGFSEVILENDGILHTNQTFTKILDLVGPSVMKDSISHLAEDGIICSCGQLGGQWTLKDFDPIMELHNNVYLTTFYSGNVTTNKLQDLINFVEKYNVNVRPEKIFKIEQIQEAHQYLESSHSFGKVIVKIG
;
A
#
# COMPACT_ATOMS: atom_id res chain seq x y z
N MET A 1 16.41 -12.29 -18.92
CA MET A 1 15.18 -11.73 -18.37
C MET A 1 15.27 -10.23 -18.27
N GLN A 2 14.17 -9.55 -18.49
CA GLN A 2 14.11 -8.10 -18.25
C GLN A 2 13.99 -7.80 -16.75
N CYS A 3 14.68 -6.77 -16.29
CA CYS A 3 14.56 -6.24 -14.95
C CYS A 3 14.86 -4.74 -14.91
N VAL A 4 14.35 -4.06 -13.89
CA VAL A 4 14.64 -2.65 -13.62
C VAL A 4 15.59 -2.55 -12.44
N ARG A 5 16.80 -2.09 -12.68
CA ARG A 5 17.87 -1.99 -11.68
C ARG A 5 18.16 -0.54 -11.35
N VAL A 6 18.37 -0.26 -10.09
CA VAL A 6 18.82 1.04 -9.59
C VAL A 6 20.26 0.89 -9.10
N SER A 7 21.18 1.62 -9.73
CA SER A 7 22.62 1.54 -9.42
C SER A 7 23.07 2.59 -8.40
N ARG A 8 22.29 3.65 -8.21
CA ARG A 8 22.55 4.76 -7.27
C ARG A 8 21.24 5.47 -6.92
N ALA A 9 21.22 6.20 -5.84
CA ALA A 9 20.09 7.07 -5.51
C ALA A 9 19.90 8.19 -6.56
N GLY A 10 18.64 8.55 -6.84
CA GLY A 10 18.34 9.60 -7.83
C GLY A 10 16.85 9.75 -8.14
N GLY A 11 16.56 10.50 -9.17
CA GLY A 11 15.22 10.66 -9.77
C GLY A 11 14.80 9.42 -10.59
N PRO A 12 13.65 9.46 -11.28
CA PRO A 12 13.17 8.33 -12.09
C PRO A 12 14.17 7.85 -13.16
N GLU A 13 15.07 8.69 -13.61
CA GLU A 13 16.10 8.38 -14.60
C GLU A 13 17.11 7.29 -14.16
N VAL A 14 17.21 7.00 -12.86
CA VAL A 14 18.10 5.93 -12.35
C VAL A 14 17.47 4.54 -12.41
N LEU A 15 16.21 4.44 -12.84
CA LEU A 15 15.52 3.17 -13.07
C LEU A 15 15.91 2.67 -14.48
N GLU A 16 16.89 1.79 -14.54
CA GLU A 16 17.44 1.27 -15.77
C GLU A 16 16.82 -0.09 -16.13
N LEU A 17 16.10 -0.16 -17.27
CA LEU A 17 15.61 -1.43 -17.81
C LEU A 17 16.78 -2.17 -18.49
N LEU A 18 17.08 -3.37 -17.99
CA LEU A 18 18.24 -4.15 -18.41
C LEU A 18 17.87 -5.60 -18.70
N GLU A 19 18.61 -6.23 -19.61
CA GLU A 19 18.65 -7.68 -19.73
C GLU A 19 19.61 -8.29 -18.70
N PHE A 20 19.11 -9.20 -17.90
CA PHE A 20 19.88 -9.85 -16.81
C PHE A 20 19.72 -11.37 -16.87
N PRO A 21 20.69 -12.15 -16.39
CA PRO A 21 20.53 -13.59 -16.27
C PRO A 21 19.32 -13.93 -15.36
N LYS A 22 18.53 -14.95 -15.76
CA LYS A 22 17.49 -15.49 -14.89
C LYS A 22 18.14 -16.04 -13.62
N PRO A 23 17.63 -15.72 -12.41
CA PRO A 23 18.20 -16.21 -11.16
C PRO A 23 18.14 -17.73 -11.09
N LYS A 24 19.17 -18.34 -10.48
CA LYS A 24 19.20 -19.78 -10.23
C LYS A 24 18.59 -20.08 -8.87
N LEU A 25 17.74 -21.11 -8.83
CA LEU A 25 17.15 -21.59 -7.58
C LEU A 25 18.24 -21.92 -6.55
N LYS A 26 17.98 -21.66 -5.29
CA LYS A 26 18.84 -21.98 -4.15
C LYS A 26 18.01 -22.50 -2.97
N ASP A 27 18.63 -23.26 -2.09
CA ASP A 27 17.95 -23.86 -0.93
C ASP A 27 17.26 -22.80 -0.05
N GLY A 28 16.05 -23.09 0.39
CA GLY A 28 15.20 -22.21 1.20
C GLY A 28 14.47 -21.14 0.40
N TRP A 29 14.57 -21.13 -0.94
CA TRP A 29 14.00 -20.14 -1.83
C TRP A 29 13.15 -20.76 -2.93
N SER A 30 12.28 -19.93 -3.49
CA SER A 30 11.52 -20.25 -4.71
C SER A 30 11.82 -19.24 -5.80
N LEU A 31 11.85 -19.70 -7.03
CA LEU A 31 11.93 -18.87 -8.23
C LEU A 31 10.52 -18.54 -8.69
N ILE A 32 10.23 -17.25 -8.80
CA ILE A 32 8.93 -16.75 -9.17
C ILE A 32 8.97 -16.12 -10.56
N LYS A 33 8.08 -16.55 -11.44
CA LYS A 33 7.76 -15.86 -12.68
C LYS A 33 6.72 -14.78 -12.36
N ILE A 34 7.14 -13.52 -12.41
CA ILE A 34 6.31 -12.38 -12.05
C ILE A 34 5.33 -12.08 -13.18
N GLN A 35 4.07 -11.84 -12.85
CA GLN A 35 3.02 -11.40 -13.75
C GLN A 35 2.74 -9.91 -13.64
N GLY A 36 3.10 -9.32 -12.50
CA GLY A 36 3.01 -7.90 -12.25
C GLY A 36 3.27 -7.55 -10.79
N PHE A 37 3.35 -6.27 -10.54
CA PHE A 37 3.60 -5.71 -9.21
C PHE A 37 2.89 -4.38 -9.03
N GLY A 38 2.54 -4.09 -7.80
CA GLY A 38 2.01 -2.78 -7.42
C GLY A 38 3.13 -1.78 -7.17
N MET A 39 2.83 -0.50 -7.35
CA MET A 39 3.75 0.58 -7.07
C MET A 39 3.40 1.27 -5.75
N ASN A 40 4.40 1.59 -4.95
CA ASN A 40 4.23 2.20 -3.65
C ASN A 40 5.23 3.35 -3.45
N HIS A 41 4.92 4.28 -2.55
CA HIS A 41 5.85 5.37 -2.21
C HIS A 41 7.14 4.85 -1.53
N SER A 42 7.11 3.62 -0.99
CA SER A 42 8.28 2.96 -0.43
C SER A 42 9.43 2.85 -1.43
N GLU A 43 9.14 2.45 -2.67
CA GLU A 43 10.16 2.34 -3.72
C GLU A 43 10.67 3.72 -4.16
N ILE A 44 9.82 4.76 -4.10
CA ILE A 44 10.26 6.13 -4.35
C ILE A 44 11.25 6.59 -3.29
N PHE A 45 10.96 6.35 -2.00
CA PHE A 45 11.86 6.66 -0.91
C PHE A 45 13.18 5.88 -1.04
N THR A 46 13.11 4.59 -1.34
CA THR A 46 14.30 3.77 -1.56
C THR A 46 15.13 4.27 -2.74
N ARG A 47 14.50 4.51 -3.90
CA ARG A 47 15.18 5.07 -5.07
C ARG A 47 15.89 6.38 -4.77
N LYS A 48 15.29 7.25 -3.96
CA LYS A 48 15.87 8.55 -3.53
C LYS A 48 16.95 8.42 -2.47
N GLY A 49 17.28 7.20 -2.01
CA GLY A 49 18.28 6.98 -0.97
C GLY A 49 17.79 7.27 0.45
N LEU A 50 16.48 7.37 0.66
CA LEU A 50 15.87 7.64 1.96
C LEU A 50 15.61 6.37 2.79
N SER A 51 16.05 5.20 2.30
CA SER A 51 16.03 3.91 3.01
C SER A 51 17.46 3.49 3.33
N PRO A 52 18.02 3.88 4.49
CA PRO A 52 19.46 3.76 4.77
C PRO A 52 20.02 2.33 4.78
N SER A 53 19.14 1.32 5.02
CA SER A 53 19.52 -0.09 5.01
C SER A 53 19.73 -0.63 3.60
N VAL A 54 19.19 0.00 2.56
CA VAL A 54 19.25 -0.51 1.18
C VAL A 54 20.58 -0.14 0.54
N LYS A 55 21.26 -1.18 0.02
CA LYS A 55 22.51 -1.02 -0.72
C LYS A 55 22.26 -1.17 -2.21
N PHE A 56 22.71 -0.17 -2.98
CA PHE A 56 22.72 -0.27 -4.44
C PHE A 56 23.99 -1.00 -4.93
N PRO A 57 23.95 -1.68 -6.08
CA PRO A 57 22.79 -1.80 -6.99
C PRO A 57 21.70 -2.74 -6.48
N ARG A 58 20.41 -2.44 -6.82
CA ARG A 58 19.26 -3.21 -6.37
C ARG A 58 18.14 -3.21 -7.43
N ILE A 59 17.47 -4.35 -7.62
CA ILE A 59 16.16 -4.42 -8.27
C ILE A 59 15.13 -4.14 -7.18
N LEU A 60 14.36 -3.07 -7.34
CA LEU A 60 13.36 -2.63 -6.36
C LEU A 60 12.07 -3.48 -6.45
N GLY A 61 11.05 -3.08 -5.69
CA GLY A 61 9.72 -3.70 -5.67
C GLY A 61 9.50 -4.52 -4.41
N ILE A 62 8.71 -3.96 -3.47
CA ILE A 62 8.40 -4.58 -2.17
C ILE A 62 7.25 -5.58 -2.25
N GLU A 63 6.68 -5.80 -3.42
CA GLU A 63 5.59 -6.75 -3.66
C GLU A 63 5.65 -7.32 -5.07
N CYS A 64 5.07 -8.49 -5.26
CA CYS A 64 4.77 -9.03 -6.58
C CYS A 64 3.63 -10.04 -6.53
N VAL A 65 3.00 -10.23 -7.69
CA VAL A 65 2.08 -11.32 -7.99
C VAL A 65 2.69 -12.12 -9.12
N GLY A 66 2.69 -13.43 -9.00
CA GLY A 66 3.30 -14.29 -9.98
C GLY A 66 2.93 -15.77 -9.80
N ILE A 67 3.65 -16.61 -10.52
CA ILE A 67 3.50 -18.06 -10.48
C ILE A 67 4.82 -18.63 -9.98
N ILE A 68 4.75 -19.61 -9.10
CA ILE A 68 5.92 -20.38 -8.67
C ILE A 68 6.44 -21.14 -9.89
N GLU A 69 7.63 -20.80 -10.35
CA GLU A 69 8.30 -21.49 -11.45
C GLU A 69 9.03 -22.76 -10.94
N GLU A 70 9.83 -22.58 -9.88
CA GLU A 70 10.56 -23.63 -9.20
C GLU A 70 10.60 -23.35 -7.69
N THR A 71 10.63 -24.36 -6.86
CA THR A 71 10.68 -24.24 -5.41
C THR A 71 11.49 -25.34 -4.75
N THR A 72 12.11 -25.03 -3.60
CA THR A 72 12.73 -26.02 -2.71
C THR A 72 11.84 -26.39 -1.52
N ALA A 73 10.66 -25.78 -1.39
CA ALA A 73 9.73 -26.06 -0.29
C ALA A 73 8.82 -27.24 -0.63
N GLU A 74 8.68 -28.20 0.27
CA GLU A 74 7.83 -29.38 0.11
C GLU A 74 6.31 -29.03 0.06
N ASN A 75 5.91 -27.94 0.71
CA ASN A 75 4.52 -27.50 0.80
C ASN A 75 4.10 -26.49 -0.29
N LEU A 76 4.98 -26.20 -1.24
CA LEU A 76 4.72 -25.33 -2.38
C LEU A 76 4.85 -26.12 -3.69
N ASN A 77 4.07 -25.77 -4.70
CA ASN A 77 4.13 -26.45 -6.00
C ASN A 77 4.36 -25.47 -7.14
N ALA A 78 5.16 -25.88 -8.12
CA ALA A 78 5.28 -25.15 -9.38
C ALA A 78 3.89 -24.98 -10.04
N GLY A 79 3.66 -23.85 -10.67
CA GLY A 79 2.37 -23.48 -11.27
C GLY A 79 1.38 -22.82 -10.31
N GLN A 80 1.63 -22.79 -8.99
CA GLN A 80 0.74 -22.09 -8.06
C GLN A 80 0.81 -20.57 -8.22
N GLN A 81 -0.36 -19.94 -8.23
CA GLN A 81 -0.51 -18.48 -8.11
C GLN A 81 -0.11 -18.05 -6.69
N MET A 82 0.69 -17.01 -6.60
CA MET A 82 1.19 -16.52 -5.33
C MET A 82 1.26 -14.99 -5.27
N ILE A 83 1.27 -14.49 -4.03
CA ILE A 83 1.61 -13.12 -3.67
C ILE A 83 2.89 -13.16 -2.83
N SER A 84 3.74 -12.13 -2.97
CA SER A 84 4.75 -11.79 -1.96
C SER A 84 4.70 -10.30 -1.68
N ILE A 85 4.84 -9.94 -0.41
CA ILE A 85 4.82 -8.56 0.03
C ILE A 85 5.76 -8.37 1.22
N MET A 86 6.44 -7.25 1.29
CA MET A 86 7.34 -6.87 2.39
C MET A 86 8.46 -7.89 2.64
N GLY A 87 8.88 -8.11 3.89
CA GLY A 87 9.90 -9.11 4.23
C GLY A 87 11.25 -8.87 3.57
N GLU A 88 11.61 -7.59 3.38
CA GLU A 88 12.86 -7.12 2.77
C GLU A 88 13.03 -7.40 1.26
N ILE A 89 11.96 -7.86 0.57
CA ILE A 89 11.96 -7.94 -0.90
C ILE A 89 12.17 -6.55 -1.52
N GLY A 90 13.07 -6.43 -2.48
CA GLY A 90 13.46 -5.16 -3.09
C GLY A 90 14.35 -4.26 -2.21
N ARG A 91 14.77 -4.76 -1.04
CA ARG A 91 15.62 -4.05 -0.07
C ARG A 91 16.92 -4.83 0.22
N ASP A 92 16.85 -5.92 1.00
CA ASP A 92 18.01 -6.77 1.30
C ASP A 92 18.37 -7.69 0.14
N PHE A 93 17.39 -8.10 -0.64
CA PHE A 93 17.53 -8.89 -1.86
C PHE A 93 16.68 -8.31 -2.99
N ASP A 94 16.93 -8.75 -4.23
CA ASP A 94 16.26 -8.24 -5.42
C ASP A 94 14.76 -8.48 -5.41
N GLY A 95 14.00 -7.48 -5.84
CA GLY A 95 12.56 -7.37 -5.68
C GLY A 95 11.74 -7.69 -6.93
N GLY A 96 10.51 -7.13 -6.91
CA GLY A 96 9.47 -7.41 -7.89
C GLY A 96 9.61 -6.73 -9.24
N TYR A 97 10.54 -5.79 -9.43
CA TYR A 97 10.68 -5.04 -10.69
C TYR A 97 11.45 -5.85 -11.75
N ALA A 98 11.01 -7.06 -12.03
CA ALA A 98 11.64 -7.99 -12.97
C ALA A 98 10.66 -9.03 -13.47
N GLU A 99 11.02 -9.76 -14.55
CA GLU A 99 10.25 -10.92 -15.02
C GLU A 99 10.36 -12.11 -14.06
N TYR A 100 11.48 -12.25 -13.37
CA TYR A 100 11.73 -13.33 -12.40
C TYR A 100 12.45 -12.78 -11.19
N THR A 101 12.11 -13.31 -10.02
CA THR A 101 12.81 -13.04 -8.76
C THR A 101 12.92 -14.28 -7.89
N LEU A 102 13.91 -14.31 -7.01
CA LEU A 102 14.01 -15.31 -5.94
C LEU A 102 13.39 -14.75 -4.67
N ILE A 103 12.52 -15.53 -4.04
CA ILE A 103 11.86 -15.17 -2.78
C ILE A 103 12.06 -16.28 -1.77
N PRO A 104 12.39 -15.96 -0.49
CA PRO A 104 12.43 -16.97 0.57
C PRO A 104 11.12 -17.72 0.67
N ASN A 105 11.16 -19.04 0.84
CA ASN A 105 9.96 -19.89 0.86
C ASN A 105 8.89 -19.42 1.86
N HIS A 106 9.30 -18.90 3.03
CA HIS A 106 8.40 -18.40 4.06
C HIS A 106 7.71 -17.07 3.72
N GLN A 107 8.12 -16.41 2.62
CA GLN A 107 7.51 -15.17 2.09
C GLN A 107 6.70 -15.45 0.82
N ILE A 108 6.47 -16.69 0.47
CA ILE A 108 5.56 -17.11 -0.59
C ILE A 108 4.19 -17.35 0.01
N TYR A 109 3.20 -16.61 -0.44
CA TYR A 109 1.82 -16.73 0.01
C TYR A 109 0.94 -17.20 -1.15
N PRO A 110 0.72 -18.54 -1.30
CA PRO A 110 -0.25 -19.04 -2.27
C PRO A 110 -1.64 -18.47 -1.98
N VAL A 111 -2.35 -18.07 -3.03
CA VAL A 111 -3.67 -17.46 -2.92
C VAL A 111 -4.67 -18.14 -3.84
N ILE A 112 -5.92 -18.18 -3.40
CA ILE A 112 -7.04 -18.72 -4.17
C ILE A 112 -8.05 -17.59 -4.34
N THR A 113 -8.39 -17.30 -5.59
CA THR A 113 -9.44 -16.35 -5.94
C THR A 113 -10.43 -16.99 -6.92
N LYS A 114 -11.71 -16.65 -6.79
CA LYS A 114 -12.79 -17.15 -7.66
C LYS A 114 -13.24 -16.12 -8.68
N ARG A 115 -13.03 -14.83 -8.40
CA ARG A 115 -13.63 -13.73 -9.17
C ARG A 115 -12.64 -12.64 -9.58
N LEU A 116 -11.44 -12.59 -8.99
CA LEU A 116 -10.48 -11.54 -9.29
C LEU A 116 -9.74 -11.87 -10.59
N ASP A 117 -9.75 -10.94 -11.52
CA ASP A 117 -8.84 -10.96 -12.66
C ASP A 117 -7.40 -10.65 -12.22
N LEU A 118 -6.45 -10.88 -13.11
CA LEU A 118 -5.03 -10.68 -12.80
C LEU A 118 -4.70 -9.24 -12.40
N ASP A 119 -5.30 -8.24 -13.07
CA ASP A 119 -5.05 -6.82 -12.78
C ASP A 119 -5.53 -6.45 -11.37
N SER A 120 -6.69 -6.97 -10.98
CA SER A 120 -7.23 -6.84 -9.63
C SER A 120 -6.34 -7.54 -8.59
N LEU A 121 -5.83 -8.73 -8.92
CA LEU A 121 -4.93 -9.46 -8.02
C LEU A 121 -3.60 -8.72 -7.84
N ILE A 122 -3.01 -8.14 -8.91
CA ILE A 122 -1.77 -7.35 -8.83
C ILE A 122 -1.97 -6.07 -8.01
N ALA A 123 -3.17 -5.51 -7.97
CA ALA A 123 -3.46 -4.30 -7.20
C ALA A 123 -3.58 -4.55 -5.68
N LEU A 124 -3.83 -5.81 -5.27
CA LEU A 124 -4.15 -6.15 -3.87
C LEU A 124 -2.97 -6.03 -2.89
N PRO A 125 -1.76 -6.55 -3.16
CA PRO A 125 -0.78 -6.88 -2.12
C PRO A 125 -0.59 -5.78 -1.07
N GLU A 126 0.40 -4.94 -1.17
CA GLU A 126 0.73 -3.96 -0.12
C GLU A 126 -0.41 -2.98 0.16
N THR A 127 -1.03 -2.43 -0.88
CA THR A 127 -1.99 -1.34 -0.73
C THR A 127 -3.29 -1.77 -0.05
N TYR A 128 -3.92 -2.84 -0.54
CA TYR A 128 -5.17 -3.32 0.06
C TYR A 128 -4.94 -4.08 1.35
N TYR A 129 -3.78 -4.75 1.49
CA TYR A 129 -3.43 -5.40 2.75
C TYR A 129 -3.27 -4.39 3.88
N THR A 130 -2.59 -3.27 3.63
CA THR A 130 -2.48 -2.15 4.57
C THR A 130 -3.85 -1.53 4.88
N ALA A 131 -4.65 -1.26 3.86
CA ALA A 131 -6.00 -0.71 4.03
C ALA A 131 -6.90 -1.65 4.85
N PHE A 132 -6.85 -2.95 4.60
CA PHE A 132 -7.64 -3.96 5.32
C PHE A 132 -7.17 -4.15 6.76
N GLY A 133 -5.86 -4.10 7.00
CA GLY A 133 -5.32 -4.13 8.36
C GLY A 133 -5.75 -2.91 9.17
N ALA A 134 -5.70 -1.72 8.58
CA ALA A 134 -6.21 -0.50 9.20
C ALA A 134 -7.72 -0.57 9.46
N TYR A 135 -8.50 -1.11 8.51
CA TYR A 135 -9.92 -1.37 8.68
C TYR A 135 -10.21 -2.23 9.93
N LYS A 136 -9.48 -3.34 10.09
CA LYS A 136 -9.62 -4.21 11.28
C LYS A 136 -9.24 -3.49 12.58
N ASN A 137 -8.14 -2.74 12.58
CA ASN A 137 -7.64 -2.05 13.77
C ASN A 137 -8.55 -0.88 14.19
N LEU A 138 -9.22 -0.24 13.26
CA LEU A 138 -10.19 0.83 13.54
C LEU A 138 -11.50 0.30 14.12
N LYS A 139 -11.79 -1.02 14.07
CA LYS A 139 -13.02 -1.63 14.60
C LYS A 139 -14.27 -0.90 14.15
N ILE A 140 -14.43 -0.78 12.83
CA ILE A 140 -15.45 0.07 12.20
C ILE A 140 -16.85 -0.51 12.37
N HIS A 141 -17.82 0.37 12.66
CA HIS A 141 -19.24 0.09 12.77
C HIS A 141 -20.04 1.01 11.83
N CYS A 142 -21.27 0.63 11.51
CA CYS A 142 -22.12 1.32 10.52
C CYS A 142 -22.44 2.79 10.85
N ASN A 143 -22.36 3.18 12.14
CA ASN A 143 -22.65 4.56 12.59
C ASN A 143 -21.39 5.42 12.78
N ASP A 144 -20.22 4.89 12.42
CA ASP A 144 -18.97 5.65 12.54
C ASP A 144 -18.92 6.84 11.58
N ARG A 145 -18.25 7.88 12.04
CA ARG A 145 -17.85 9.06 11.24
C ARG A 145 -16.34 8.93 11.01
N ILE A 146 -15.95 8.69 9.77
CA ILE A 146 -14.58 8.31 9.43
C ILE A 146 -13.88 9.43 8.69
N LEU A 147 -12.66 9.77 9.12
CA LEU A 147 -11.74 10.63 8.40
C LEU A 147 -10.61 9.81 7.80
N VAL A 148 -10.26 10.09 6.53
CA VAL A 148 -9.08 9.54 5.85
C VAL A 148 -8.15 10.67 5.46
N ARG A 149 -7.00 10.77 6.11
CA ARG A 149 -5.95 11.72 5.71
C ARG A 149 -5.14 11.17 4.54
N ALA A 150 -4.82 12.02 3.58
CA ALA A 150 -4.26 11.66 2.28
C ALA A 150 -5.16 10.68 1.49
N ALA A 151 -6.45 11.01 1.41
CA ALA A 151 -7.49 10.17 0.80
C ALA A 151 -7.24 9.82 -0.68
N THR A 152 -6.48 10.63 -1.42
CA THR A 152 -6.13 10.38 -2.84
C THR A 152 -5.03 9.35 -3.03
N SER A 153 -4.37 8.91 -1.97
CA SER A 153 -3.32 7.88 -2.04
C SER A 153 -3.88 6.50 -2.37
N GLY A 154 -3.01 5.58 -2.79
CA GLY A 154 -3.40 4.19 -3.05
C GLY A 154 -4.14 3.55 -1.88
N VAL A 155 -3.58 3.66 -0.66
CA VAL A 155 -4.20 3.11 0.57
C VAL A 155 -5.49 3.84 0.93
N GLY A 156 -5.55 5.18 0.78
CA GLY A 156 -6.76 5.96 1.07
C GLY A 156 -7.95 5.56 0.18
N VAL A 157 -7.72 5.43 -1.12
CA VAL A 157 -8.74 4.98 -2.08
C VAL A 157 -9.13 3.52 -1.83
N ALA A 158 -8.16 2.63 -1.56
CA ALA A 158 -8.42 1.23 -1.24
C ALA A 158 -9.27 1.09 0.03
N PHE A 159 -8.94 1.85 1.08
CA PHE A 159 -9.71 1.88 2.32
C PHE A 159 -11.15 2.32 2.09
N ALA A 160 -11.36 3.39 1.32
CA ALA A 160 -12.71 3.86 0.98
C ALA A 160 -13.52 2.77 0.23
N LYS A 161 -12.89 2.09 -0.74
CA LYS A 161 -13.52 0.98 -1.48
C LYS A 161 -13.90 -0.19 -0.56
N LEU A 162 -13.03 -0.59 0.37
CA LEU A 162 -13.32 -1.64 1.35
C LEU A 162 -14.48 -1.24 2.28
N ILE A 163 -14.43 -0.05 2.85
CA ILE A 163 -15.47 0.47 3.75
C ILE A 163 -16.84 0.54 3.05
N LYS A 164 -16.88 1.12 1.87
CA LYS A 164 -18.13 1.26 1.11
C LYS A 164 -18.67 -0.06 0.59
N GLY A 165 -17.82 -1.06 0.42
CA GLY A 165 -18.26 -2.43 0.11
C GLY A 165 -19.11 -3.02 1.22
N GLU A 166 -18.72 -2.88 2.48
CA GLU A 166 -19.45 -3.41 3.64
C GLU A 166 -20.50 -2.43 4.18
N PHE A 167 -20.19 -1.13 4.21
CA PHE A 167 -21.05 -0.07 4.75
C PHE A 167 -21.33 1.02 3.71
N PRO A 168 -22.23 0.79 2.73
CA PRO A 168 -22.45 1.74 1.61
C PRO A 168 -22.82 3.16 2.04
N ASN A 169 -23.55 3.29 3.14
CA ASN A 169 -24.11 4.57 3.62
C ASN A 169 -23.25 5.24 4.73
N ILE A 170 -22.09 4.67 5.10
CA ILE A 170 -21.26 5.23 6.16
C ILE A 170 -20.76 6.64 5.80
N TYR A 171 -20.68 7.52 6.80
CA TYR A 171 -20.14 8.87 6.60
C TYR A 171 -18.62 8.85 6.55
N LEU A 172 -18.07 9.08 5.37
CA LEU A 172 -16.63 8.98 5.09
C LEU A 172 -16.13 10.33 4.55
N VAL A 173 -15.19 10.94 5.24
CA VAL A 173 -14.57 12.22 4.88
C VAL A 173 -13.14 11.98 4.43
N GLY A 174 -12.76 12.58 3.33
CA GLY A 174 -11.38 12.51 2.83
C GLY A 174 -10.68 13.84 2.86
N THR A 175 -9.35 13.84 3.11
CA THR A 175 -8.57 15.07 2.95
C THR A 175 -7.80 15.08 1.64
N THR A 176 -7.57 16.26 1.09
CA THR A 176 -6.69 16.48 -0.05
C THR A 176 -6.01 17.85 0.05
N ARG A 177 -4.78 17.94 -0.46
CA ARG A 177 -4.07 19.23 -0.65
C ARG A 177 -4.44 19.91 -1.98
N ASN A 178 -5.23 19.23 -2.82
CA ASN A 178 -5.63 19.74 -4.13
C ASN A 178 -7.14 19.53 -4.35
N LEU A 179 -7.91 20.60 -4.28
CA LEU A 179 -9.37 20.57 -4.46
C LEU A 179 -9.81 20.14 -5.87
N SER A 180 -8.94 20.19 -6.88
CA SER A 180 -9.29 19.65 -8.20
C SER A 180 -9.65 18.15 -8.16
N LYS A 181 -9.14 17.41 -7.15
CA LYS A 181 -9.45 15.99 -6.92
C LYS A 181 -10.74 15.74 -6.12
N LYS A 182 -11.45 16.79 -5.70
CA LYS A 182 -12.67 16.67 -4.87
C LYS A 182 -13.72 15.80 -5.54
N GLN A 183 -14.03 16.07 -6.81
CA GLN A 183 -15.06 15.31 -7.54
C GLN A 183 -14.68 13.84 -7.71
N GLU A 184 -13.41 13.57 -7.91
CA GLU A 184 -12.90 12.20 -8.04
C GLU A 184 -13.04 11.43 -6.71
N LEU A 185 -12.72 12.06 -5.56
CA LEU A 185 -12.94 11.46 -4.24
C LEU A 185 -14.43 11.21 -3.96
N LEU A 186 -15.31 12.18 -4.26
CA LEU A 186 -16.76 11.99 -4.13
C LEU A 186 -17.23 10.82 -4.98
N GLY A 187 -16.73 10.67 -6.20
CA GLY A 187 -17.00 9.53 -7.08
C GLY A 187 -16.50 8.18 -6.55
N ARG A 188 -15.57 8.18 -5.57
CA ARG A 188 -15.08 6.97 -4.87
C ARG A 188 -15.81 6.68 -3.56
N GLY A 189 -16.91 7.40 -3.30
CA GLY A 189 -17.77 7.17 -2.15
C GLY A 189 -17.47 8.00 -0.91
N PHE A 190 -16.55 8.96 -0.98
CA PHE A 190 -16.43 9.95 0.09
C PHE A 190 -17.69 10.82 0.14
N SER A 191 -18.19 11.06 1.35
CA SER A 191 -19.37 11.90 1.60
C SER A 191 -19.00 13.39 1.55
N GLU A 192 -17.77 13.71 1.96
CA GLU A 192 -17.22 15.06 2.03
C GLU A 192 -15.71 15.04 1.79
N VAL A 193 -15.18 16.18 1.31
CA VAL A 193 -13.73 16.37 1.10
C VAL A 193 -13.31 17.68 1.74
N ILE A 194 -12.34 17.61 2.65
CA ILE A 194 -11.75 18.74 3.36
C ILE A 194 -10.40 19.07 2.73
N LEU A 195 -10.16 20.35 2.49
CA LEU A 195 -8.83 20.84 2.09
C LEU A 195 -7.91 20.81 3.32
N GLU A 196 -6.74 20.19 3.14
CA GLU A 196 -5.67 20.16 4.13
C GLU A 196 -4.56 21.11 3.69
N ASN A 197 -4.23 22.10 4.52
CA ASN A 197 -3.11 23.02 4.29
C ASN A 197 -2.13 22.92 5.44
N ASP A 198 -0.85 22.78 5.12
CA ASP A 198 0.25 22.72 6.09
C ASP A 198 0.06 21.70 7.23
N GLY A 199 -0.62 20.60 6.92
CA GLY A 199 -0.88 19.53 7.88
C GLY A 199 -2.02 19.80 8.86
N ILE A 200 -2.75 20.92 8.70
CA ILE A 200 -3.85 21.33 9.57
C ILE A 200 -5.19 21.13 8.86
N LEU A 201 -6.17 20.60 9.60
CA LEU A 201 -7.55 20.48 9.14
C LEU A 201 -8.36 21.72 9.53
N HIS A 202 -8.85 22.43 8.55
CA HIS A 202 -9.73 23.59 8.77
C HIS A 202 -11.19 23.16 8.92
N THR A 203 -11.51 22.49 10.02
CA THR A 203 -12.86 22.02 10.34
C THR A 203 -13.07 21.94 11.85
N ASN A 204 -14.30 22.10 12.31
CA ASN A 204 -14.70 21.85 13.69
C ASN A 204 -15.34 20.46 13.86
N GLN A 205 -15.31 19.62 12.83
CA GLN A 205 -15.88 18.27 12.89
C GLN A 205 -15.00 17.37 13.73
N THR A 206 -15.64 16.44 14.45
CA THR A 206 -14.98 15.33 15.12
C THR A 206 -15.36 14.00 14.47
N PHE A 207 -14.47 13.03 14.59
CA PHE A 207 -14.57 11.73 13.95
C PHE A 207 -14.39 10.60 14.98
N THR A 208 -15.17 9.55 14.85
CA THR A 208 -15.01 8.36 15.72
C THR A 208 -13.82 7.49 15.27
N LYS A 209 -13.46 7.58 13.98
CA LYS A 209 -12.35 6.82 13.39
C LYS A 209 -11.53 7.69 12.47
N ILE A 210 -10.20 7.61 12.59
CA ILE A 210 -9.28 8.30 11.68
C ILE A 210 -8.28 7.32 11.11
N LEU A 211 -8.20 7.24 9.78
CA LEU A 211 -7.08 6.63 9.08
C LEU A 211 -6.07 7.72 8.73
N ASP A 212 -4.89 7.66 9.32
CA ASP A 212 -3.80 8.59 9.05
C ASP A 212 -2.72 7.93 8.20
N LEU A 213 -2.54 8.43 6.97
CA LEU A 213 -1.53 7.99 6.01
C LEU A 213 -0.40 9.02 5.84
N VAL A 214 -0.50 10.16 6.50
CA VAL A 214 0.51 11.23 6.47
C VAL A 214 1.58 11.00 7.54
N GLY A 215 1.16 10.58 8.72
CA GLY A 215 2.03 10.15 9.81
C GLY A 215 2.42 11.28 10.78
N PRO A 216 3.61 11.22 11.40
CA PRO A 216 4.01 12.06 12.54
C PRO A 216 3.82 13.57 12.34
N SER A 217 3.97 14.08 11.12
CA SER A 217 3.85 15.52 10.84
C SER A 217 2.45 16.09 11.09
N VAL A 218 1.41 15.25 11.09
CA VAL A 218 0.01 15.66 11.28
C VAL A 218 -0.69 14.97 12.45
N MET A 219 0.03 14.12 13.17
CA MET A 219 -0.55 13.24 14.18
C MET A 219 -1.30 13.99 15.28
N LYS A 220 -0.70 15.05 15.82
CA LYS A 220 -1.33 15.86 16.88
C LYS A 220 -2.62 16.55 16.40
N ASP A 221 -2.61 17.09 15.18
CA ASP A 221 -3.79 17.66 14.54
C ASP A 221 -4.87 16.58 14.31
N SER A 222 -4.48 15.42 13.81
CA SER A 222 -5.41 14.30 13.63
C SER A 222 -6.08 13.88 14.94
N ILE A 223 -5.32 13.76 16.03
CA ILE A 223 -5.83 13.38 17.36
C ILE A 223 -6.81 14.43 17.89
N SER A 224 -6.56 15.73 17.68
CA SER A 224 -7.45 16.80 18.15
C SER A 224 -8.85 16.76 17.51
N HIS A 225 -9.00 16.06 16.38
CA HIS A 225 -10.27 15.83 15.71
C HIS A 225 -10.95 14.50 16.06
N LEU A 226 -10.41 13.72 17.01
CA LEU A 226 -11.09 12.52 17.50
C LEU A 226 -12.22 12.88 18.46
N ALA A 227 -13.36 12.21 18.29
CA ALA A 227 -14.43 12.19 19.28
C ALA A 227 -13.99 11.37 20.51
N GLU A 228 -14.72 11.50 21.61
CA GLU A 228 -14.53 10.64 22.79
C GLU A 228 -14.57 9.16 22.40
N ASP A 229 -13.67 8.35 22.98
CA ASP A 229 -13.44 6.93 22.66
C ASP A 229 -13.06 6.64 21.20
N GLY A 230 -12.69 7.67 20.44
CA GLY A 230 -12.30 7.55 19.04
C GLY A 230 -11.00 6.76 18.85
N ILE A 231 -10.83 6.17 17.66
CA ILE A 231 -9.64 5.40 17.32
C ILE A 231 -8.95 6.04 16.09
N ILE A 232 -7.65 6.32 16.21
CA ILE A 232 -6.81 6.66 15.07
C ILE A 232 -5.86 5.51 14.74
N CYS A 233 -5.82 5.11 13.47
CA CYS A 233 -4.84 4.16 12.94
C CYS A 233 -3.85 4.90 12.05
N SER A 234 -2.60 5.01 12.51
CA SER A 234 -1.51 5.60 11.73
C SER A 234 -0.72 4.50 11.05
N CYS A 235 -0.75 4.44 9.72
CA CYS A 235 -0.06 3.40 8.95
C CYS A 235 0.63 3.94 7.69
N GLY A 236 0.81 5.27 7.59
CA GLY A 236 1.52 5.91 6.51
C GLY A 236 2.53 6.96 6.99
N GLN A 237 3.46 7.31 6.12
CA GLN A 237 4.50 8.31 6.37
C GLN A 237 4.68 9.25 5.16
N LEU A 238 3.57 9.56 4.47
CA LEU A 238 3.57 10.42 3.28
C LEU A 238 4.03 11.85 3.58
N GLY A 239 3.98 12.27 4.86
CA GLY A 239 4.51 13.55 5.32
C GLY A 239 6.03 13.62 5.39
N GLY A 240 6.75 12.51 5.15
CA GLY A 240 8.21 12.47 5.14
C GLY A 240 8.87 12.64 6.52
N GLN A 241 8.10 12.55 7.60
CA GLN A 241 8.59 12.55 8.98
C GLN A 241 8.42 11.16 9.58
N TRP A 242 9.51 10.61 10.16
CA TRP A 242 9.56 9.22 10.61
C TRP A 242 9.26 9.03 12.10
N THR A 243 9.41 10.08 12.89
CA THR A 243 9.26 10.03 14.35
C THR A 243 8.36 11.14 14.84
N LEU A 244 7.55 10.84 15.85
CA LEU A 244 6.75 11.81 16.58
C LEU A 244 7.59 12.38 17.74
N LYS A 245 7.94 13.65 17.65
CA LYS A 245 8.71 14.35 18.68
C LYS A 245 7.79 15.01 19.70
N ASP A 246 8.28 15.15 20.93
CA ASP A 246 7.62 15.89 22.01
C ASP A 246 6.15 15.47 22.18
N PHE A 247 5.90 14.15 22.23
CA PHE A 247 4.58 13.56 22.37
C PHE A 247 4.39 13.08 23.81
N ASP A 248 3.52 13.78 24.56
CA ASP A 248 3.07 13.36 25.88
C ASP A 248 1.75 12.60 25.74
N PRO A 249 1.73 11.27 25.94
CA PRO A 249 0.52 10.48 25.74
C PRO A 249 -0.68 10.91 26.61
N ILE A 250 -0.44 11.43 27.82
CA ILE A 250 -1.50 11.85 28.73
C ILE A 250 -2.14 13.15 28.23
N MET A 251 -1.33 14.07 27.74
CA MET A 251 -1.82 15.37 27.28
C MET A 251 -2.38 15.32 25.85
N GLU A 252 -1.83 14.46 25.00
CA GLU A 252 -2.19 14.39 23.57
C GLU A 252 -3.35 13.40 23.31
N LEU A 253 -3.40 12.26 24.03
CA LEU A 253 -4.51 11.30 23.91
C LEU A 253 -5.66 11.63 24.88
N HIS A 254 -6.12 12.89 24.83
CA HIS A 254 -7.26 13.33 25.63
C HIS A 254 -8.57 12.64 25.17
N ASN A 255 -9.66 12.78 25.92
CA ASN A 255 -10.99 12.21 25.63
C ASN A 255 -11.00 10.68 25.49
N ASN A 256 -10.11 9.97 26.20
CA ASN A 256 -10.02 8.50 26.17
C ASN A 256 -9.81 7.90 24.76
N VAL A 257 -9.15 8.61 23.87
CA VAL A 257 -8.91 8.14 22.49
C VAL A 257 -7.84 7.05 22.43
N TYR A 258 -7.85 6.29 21.33
CA TYR A 258 -6.93 5.18 21.11
C TYR A 258 -6.05 5.47 19.89
N LEU A 259 -4.74 5.34 20.06
CA LEU A 259 -3.77 5.34 18.96
C LEU A 259 -3.35 3.89 18.65
N THR A 260 -3.56 3.48 17.42
CA THR A 260 -3.11 2.17 16.90
C THR A 260 -2.34 2.35 15.59
N THR A 261 -1.69 1.30 15.16
CA THR A 261 -0.99 1.24 13.88
C THR A 261 -1.20 -0.11 13.22
N PHE A 262 -0.97 -0.18 11.91
CA PHE A 262 -0.88 -1.45 11.19
C PHE A 262 0.48 -1.54 10.49
N TYR A 263 1.19 -2.63 10.74
CA TYR A 263 2.46 -2.95 10.10
C TYR A 263 2.26 -4.05 9.05
N SER A 264 2.38 -3.70 7.78
CA SER A 264 2.13 -4.60 6.64
C SER A 264 3.18 -5.72 6.50
N GLY A 265 4.29 -5.67 7.23
CA GLY A 265 5.28 -6.75 7.25
C GLY A 265 4.85 -8.00 8.04
N ASN A 266 3.77 -7.94 8.81
CA ASN A 266 3.23 -9.12 9.52
C ASN A 266 2.23 -9.88 8.63
N VAL A 267 2.75 -10.62 7.66
CA VAL A 267 1.97 -11.31 6.62
C VAL A 267 1.86 -12.80 6.92
N THR A 268 0.70 -13.36 6.63
CA THR A 268 0.46 -14.81 6.54
C THR A 268 -0.51 -15.10 5.39
N THR A 269 -0.45 -16.33 4.87
CA THR A 269 -1.39 -16.80 3.83
C THR A 269 -2.85 -16.59 4.26
N ASN A 270 -3.18 -16.90 5.51
CA ASN A 270 -4.53 -16.74 6.04
C ASN A 270 -4.99 -15.27 6.03
N LYS A 271 -4.14 -14.33 6.44
CA LYS A 271 -4.49 -12.91 6.43
C LYS A 271 -4.71 -12.36 5.02
N LEU A 272 -3.91 -12.81 4.05
CA LEU A 272 -4.10 -12.44 2.65
C LEU A 272 -5.37 -13.07 2.08
N GLN A 273 -5.64 -14.35 2.41
CA GLN A 273 -6.87 -15.01 2.00
C GLN A 273 -8.12 -14.36 2.63
N ASP A 274 -8.04 -13.90 3.87
CA ASP A 274 -9.11 -13.12 4.54
C ASP A 274 -9.42 -11.83 3.76
N LEU A 275 -8.38 -11.12 3.29
CA LEU A 275 -8.58 -9.93 2.44
C LEU A 275 -9.29 -10.30 1.13
N ILE A 276 -8.83 -11.36 0.44
CA ILE A 276 -9.43 -11.82 -0.82
C ILE A 276 -10.89 -12.22 -0.59
N ASN A 277 -11.16 -12.99 0.45
CA ASN A 277 -12.52 -13.39 0.82
C ASN A 277 -13.43 -12.19 1.12
N PHE A 278 -12.91 -11.16 1.80
CA PHE A 278 -13.62 -9.92 2.07
C PHE A 278 -13.97 -9.18 0.76
N VAL A 279 -12.98 -9.02 -0.10
CA VAL A 279 -13.15 -8.35 -1.41
C VAL A 279 -14.22 -9.08 -2.25
N GLU A 280 -14.18 -10.40 -2.30
CA GLU A 280 -15.13 -11.20 -3.05
C GLU A 280 -16.53 -11.20 -2.41
N LYS A 281 -16.63 -11.27 -1.07
CA LYS A 281 -17.88 -11.25 -0.32
C LYS A 281 -18.67 -9.97 -0.56
N TYR A 282 -17.97 -8.82 -0.52
CA TYR A 282 -18.61 -7.52 -0.64
C TYR A 282 -18.53 -6.94 -2.06
N ASN A 283 -18.06 -7.73 -3.02
CA ASN A 283 -17.89 -7.35 -4.43
C ASN A 283 -17.13 -6.02 -4.59
N VAL A 284 -16.04 -5.85 -3.81
CA VAL A 284 -15.26 -4.62 -3.83
C VAL A 284 -14.50 -4.46 -5.15
N ASN A 285 -14.66 -3.34 -5.81
CA ASN A 285 -13.92 -3.05 -7.05
C ASN A 285 -12.45 -2.67 -6.73
N VAL A 286 -11.57 -3.65 -6.79
CA VAL A 286 -10.13 -3.50 -6.50
C VAL A 286 -9.28 -3.22 -7.74
N ARG A 287 -9.90 -3.00 -8.91
CA ARG A 287 -9.15 -2.67 -10.12
C ARG A 287 -8.22 -1.47 -9.89
N PRO A 288 -6.99 -1.53 -10.44
CA PRO A 288 -6.06 -0.41 -10.36
C PRO A 288 -6.60 0.82 -11.11
N GLU A 289 -6.19 2.00 -10.69
CA GLU A 289 -6.56 3.25 -11.37
C GLU A 289 -5.70 3.49 -12.62
N LYS A 290 -4.48 2.96 -12.63
CA LYS A 290 -3.59 3.06 -13.78
C LYS A 290 -2.71 1.82 -13.92
N ILE A 291 -2.48 1.40 -15.15
CA ILE A 291 -1.64 0.25 -15.51
C ILE A 291 -0.54 0.73 -16.43
N PHE A 292 0.70 0.34 -16.13
CA PHE A 292 1.87 0.55 -16.96
C PHE A 292 2.49 -0.79 -17.36
N LYS A 293 3.34 -0.77 -18.38
CA LYS A 293 4.25 -1.87 -18.71
C LYS A 293 5.61 -1.63 -18.04
N ILE A 294 6.44 -2.67 -17.95
CA ILE A 294 7.76 -2.56 -17.31
C ILE A 294 8.67 -1.55 -18.03
N GLU A 295 8.54 -1.41 -19.35
CA GLU A 295 9.27 -0.43 -20.14
C GLU A 295 8.93 1.02 -19.79
N GLN A 296 7.78 1.23 -19.17
CA GLN A 296 7.26 2.53 -18.73
C GLN A 296 7.55 2.82 -17.25
N ILE A 297 8.48 2.10 -16.63
CA ILE A 297 8.72 2.20 -15.18
C ILE A 297 9.10 3.62 -14.72
N GLN A 298 9.85 4.35 -15.52
CA GLN A 298 10.21 5.75 -15.20
C GLN A 298 8.97 6.65 -15.23
N GLU A 299 8.09 6.48 -16.24
CA GLU A 299 6.82 7.20 -16.33
C GLU A 299 5.89 6.85 -15.17
N ALA A 300 5.86 5.58 -14.76
CA ALA A 300 5.06 5.12 -13.64
C ALA A 300 5.50 5.77 -12.32
N HIS A 301 6.81 5.89 -12.07
CA HIS A 301 7.37 6.61 -10.92
C HIS A 301 7.07 8.12 -11.00
N GLN A 302 7.25 8.75 -12.17
CA GLN A 302 6.90 10.16 -12.38
C GLN A 302 5.41 10.42 -12.12
N TYR A 303 4.53 9.52 -12.62
CA TYR A 303 3.09 9.62 -12.35
C TYR A 303 2.79 9.54 -10.86
N LEU A 304 3.37 8.58 -10.14
CA LEU A 304 3.12 8.38 -8.71
C LEU A 304 3.59 9.58 -7.86
N GLU A 305 4.64 10.28 -8.29
CA GLU A 305 5.16 11.50 -7.65
C GLU A 305 4.41 12.77 -8.06
N SER A 306 3.59 12.71 -9.10
CA SER A 306 2.91 13.88 -9.63
C SER A 306 1.68 14.30 -8.81
N SER A 307 1.24 15.55 -9.01
CA SER A 307 -0.02 16.05 -8.46
C SER A 307 -1.27 15.35 -9.06
N HIS A 308 -1.10 14.59 -10.14
CA HIS A 308 -2.17 13.85 -10.82
C HIS A 308 -2.31 12.40 -10.33
N SER A 309 -1.40 11.92 -9.48
CA SER A 309 -1.46 10.57 -8.92
C SER A 309 -2.75 10.38 -8.11
N PHE A 310 -3.43 9.24 -8.36
CA PHE A 310 -4.66 8.87 -7.67
C PHE A 310 -4.78 7.35 -7.57
N GLY A 311 -5.12 6.85 -6.37
CA GLY A 311 -5.37 5.44 -6.13
C GLY A 311 -4.19 4.51 -6.42
N LYS A 312 -4.49 3.22 -6.67
CA LYS A 312 -3.46 2.18 -6.92
C LYS A 312 -2.98 2.18 -8.37
N VAL A 313 -1.66 2.17 -8.50
CA VAL A 313 -0.94 2.01 -9.78
C VAL A 313 -0.26 0.64 -9.78
N ILE A 314 -0.31 -0.04 -10.91
CA ILE A 314 0.38 -1.32 -11.12
C ILE A 314 1.23 -1.30 -12.37
N VAL A 315 2.19 -2.22 -12.43
CA VAL A 315 2.97 -2.56 -13.61
C VAL A 315 2.72 -4.02 -13.97
N LYS A 316 2.36 -4.28 -15.22
CA LYS A 316 2.24 -5.64 -15.76
C LYS A 316 3.51 -6.05 -16.47
N ILE A 317 3.87 -7.30 -16.28
CA ILE A 317 4.88 -7.99 -17.07
C ILE A 317 4.16 -8.67 -18.23
N GLY A 318 4.66 -8.46 -19.42
CA GLY A 318 4.07 -8.90 -20.69
C GLY A 318 4.07 -10.41 -20.89
#